data_1133666074a2821154f4ba78783c2d99
#
_entry.id   1133666074a2821154f4ba78783c2d99
#
_cell.length_a   1.000
_cell.length_b   1.000
_cell.length_c   1.000
_cell.angle_alpha   90.00
_cell.angle_beta   90.00
_cell.angle_gamma   90.00
#
_symmetry.space_group_name_H-M   'P 1'
#
loop_
_entity.id
_entity.type
_entity.pdbx_description
1 polymer ?
#
loop_
_entity_poly.entity_id
_entity_poly.type
_entity_poly.pdbx_seq_one_letter_code
_entity_poly.pdbx_strand_id
1 'polypeptide(L)'
;MTSITILIPTFNRIRALEAVWPSYLVHPDVQRIVVIDDGSTDGTSDRVRELAKTSPIPVDVVTHEKQWGQPESRMSGVKKATTEWVMFGEDDVWLAPDYCSTLLREAKETGASIIAGRIVTARVPGEFDESCLVDPPSPLRNANEVFDLDSMDARFAERVSGPVPAPYIHSIALIRRDVFSKVKFDTWYSGNSWREETDFYLAANAAGAKVYFTGSTVCFHLRGPISAIGGQRVNRLWFEYLAWRNTRYLMNKHWPYLKRAHGLRGTATGWTIRYYLRRQADQIKRIAQSGFRSTYGS
;
A
#
# COMPACT_ATOMS: atom_id res chain seq x y z
N MET A 1 -16.46 -14.84 16.25
CA MET A 1 -15.83 -14.98 14.91
C MET A 1 -14.96 -13.75 14.69
N THR A 2 -13.74 -13.93 14.24
CA THR A 2 -12.83 -12.80 13.94
C THR A 2 -13.33 -12.11 12.67
N SER A 3 -13.47 -10.80 12.70
CA SER A 3 -14.13 -10.05 11.64
C SER A 3 -13.27 -8.91 11.11
N ILE A 4 -13.42 -8.62 9.83
CA ILE A 4 -12.64 -7.62 9.08
C ILE A 4 -13.57 -6.53 8.55
N THR A 5 -13.15 -5.27 8.68
CA THR A 5 -13.68 -4.16 7.88
C THR A 5 -12.65 -3.79 6.81
N ILE A 6 -13.05 -3.79 5.54
CA ILE A 6 -12.21 -3.27 4.46
C ILE A 6 -12.43 -1.76 4.34
N LEU A 7 -11.33 -1.00 4.24
CA LEU A 7 -11.33 0.45 4.05
C LEU A 7 -10.71 0.78 2.69
N ILE A 8 -11.45 1.47 1.83
CA ILE A 8 -11.01 1.81 0.47
C ILE A 8 -11.06 3.33 0.29
N PRO A 9 -9.94 4.05 0.44
CA PRO A 9 -9.85 5.45 0.05
C PRO A 9 -9.89 5.57 -1.47
N THR A 10 -10.62 6.58 -1.98
CA THR A 10 -10.69 6.87 -3.41
C THR A 10 -10.84 8.35 -3.68
N PHE A 11 -10.36 8.82 -4.86
CA PHE A 11 -10.52 10.20 -5.30
C PHE A 11 -10.54 10.28 -6.84
N ASN A 12 -11.71 10.61 -7.42
CA ASN A 12 -11.91 10.74 -8.87
C ASN A 12 -11.47 9.48 -9.66
N ARG A 13 -11.80 8.27 -9.15
CA ARG A 13 -11.34 7.00 -9.73
C ARG A 13 -12.40 5.91 -9.76
N ILE A 14 -13.66 6.30 -9.98
CA ILE A 14 -14.79 5.35 -9.97
C ILE A 14 -14.58 4.18 -10.93
N ARG A 15 -14.02 4.41 -12.12
CA ARG A 15 -13.76 3.32 -13.10
C ARG A 15 -12.75 2.31 -12.61
N ALA A 16 -11.72 2.76 -11.90
CA ALA A 16 -10.73 1.86 -11.31
C ALA A 16 -11.36 1.04 -10.18
N LEU A 17 -12.12 1.71 -9.29
CA LEU A 17 -12.82 1.05 -8.20
C LEU A 17 -13.81 0.00 -8.71
N GLU A 18 -14.62 0.30 -9.75
CA GLU A 18 -15.52 -0.67 -10.36
C GLU A 18 -14.79 -1.91 -10.90
N ALA A 19 -13.62 -1.71 -11.49
CA ALA A 19 -12.83 -2.82 -12.04
C ALA A 19 -12.34 -3.78 -10.95
N VAL A 20 -12.03 -3.31 -9.75
CA VAL A 20 -11.53 -4.14 -8.62
C VAL A 20 -12.64 -4.53 -7.65
N TRP A 21 -13.81 -3.90 -7.72
CA TRP A 21 -14.92 -4.09 -6.78
C TRP A 21 -15.29 -5.57 -6.54
N PRO A 22 -15.41 -6.43 -7.56
CA PRO A 22 -15.77 -7.83 -7.35
C PRO A 22 -14.81 -8.57 -6.43
N SER A 23 -13.52 -8.22 -6.41
CA SER A 23 -12.53 -8.89 -5.57
C SER A 23 -12.76 -8.65 -4.08
N TYR A 24 -13.34 -7.52 -3.71
CA TYR A 24 -13.63 -7.20 -2.32
C TYR A 24 -14.86 -7.93 -1.75
N LEU A 25 -15.71 -8.48 -2.62
CA LEU A 25 -16.99 -9.08 -2.23
C LEU A 25 -16.92 -10.59 -1.92
N VAL A 26 -15.79 -11.23 -2.16
CA VAL A 26 -15.66 -12.71 -2.10
C VAL A 26 -15.01 -13.22 -0.82
N HIS A 27 -14.72 -12.35 0.14
CA HIS A 27 -14.00 -12.71 1.37
C HIS A 27 -14.97 -13.02 2.52
N PRO A 28 -15.04 -14.27 3.00
CA PRO A 28 -16.01 -14.68 4.01
C PRO A 28 -15.79 -14.05 5.39
N ASP A 29 -14.56 -13.63 5.70
CA ASP A 29 -14.21 -12.98 6.97
C ASP A 29 -14.54 -11.49 7.00
N VAL A 30 -14.94 -10.90 5.85
CA VAL A 30 -15.26 -9.48 5.72
C VAL A 30 -16.73 -9.25 6.10
N GLN A 31 -16.94 -8.43 7.12
CA GLN A 31 -18.29 -8.08 7.59
C GLN A 31 -18.77 -6.72 7.11
N ARG A 32 -17.87 -5.88 6.64
CA ARG A 32 -18.16 -4.50 6.22
C ARG A 32 -17.11 -3.98 5.26
N ILE A 33 -17.55 -3.18 4.33
CA ILE A 33 -16.69 -2.35 3.48
C ILE A 33 -17.01 -0.89 3.77
N VAL A 34 -16.00 -0.05 3.93
CA VAL A 34 -16.14 1.40 4.03
C VAL A 34 -15.37 2.02 2.87
N VAL A 35 -16.06 2.69 1.98
CA VAL A 35 -15.43 3.49 0.91
C VAL A 35 -15.32 4.92 1.39
N ILE A 36 -14.13 5.48 1.34
CA ILE A 36 -13.85 6.86 1.75
C ILE A 36 -13.58 7.67 0.49
N ASP A 37 -14.58 8.41 0.07
CA ASP A 37 -14.51 9.33 -1.06
C ASP A 37 -13.93 10.66 -0.60
N ASP A 38 -12.72 10.95 -1.03
CA ASP A 38 -11.92 12.10 -0.62
C ASP A 38 -12.30 13.39 -1.40
N GLY A 39 -13.60 13.64 -1.57
CA GLY A 39 -14.11 14.83 -2.25
C GLY A 39 -14.10 14.72 -3.76
N SER A 40 -14.47 13.56 -4.32
CA SER A 40 -14.56 13.34 -5.76
C SER A 40 -15.63 14.21 -6.44
N THR A 41 -15.40 14.52 -7.70
CA THR A 41 -16.32 15.27 -8.57
C THR A 41 -16.77 14.47 -9.81
N ASP A 42 -16.33 13.21 -9.93
CA ASP A 42 -16.61 12.32 -11.06
C ASP A 42 -17.83 11.41 -10.84
N GLY A 43 -18.61 11.64 -9.77
CA GLY A 43 -19.76 10.83 -9.40
C GLY A 43 -19.43 9.57 -8.59
N THR A 44 -18.18 9.44 -8.09
CA THR A 44 -17.72 8.28 -7.31
C THR A 44 -18.67 7.94 -6.16
N SER A 45 -19.02 8.89 -5.30
CA SER A 45 -19.88 8.66 -4.14
C SER A 45 -21.25 8.07 -4.51
N ASP A 46 -21.91 8.61 -5.54
CA ASP A 46 -23.23 8.16 -5.95
C ASP A 46 -23.15 6.75 -6.56
N ARG A 47 -22.14 6.51 -7.38
CA ARG A 47 -21.93 5.20 -7.98
C ARG A 47 -21.62 4.12 -6.94
N VAL A 48 -20.82 4.42 -5.93
CA VAL A 48 -20.57 3.48 -4.82
C VAL A 48 -21.85 3.18 -4.05
N ARG A 49 -22.73 4.17 -3.81
CA ARG A 49 -24.05 3.94 -3.18
C ARG A 49 -24.93 3.01 -4.03
N GLU A 50 -24.85 3.09 -5.36
CA GLU A 50 -25.56 2.12 -6.24
C GLU A 50 -24.95 0.72 -6.13
N LEU A 51 -23.63 0.57 -6.16
CA LEU A 51 -22.96 -0.72 -5.96
C LEU A 51 -23.29 -1.33 -4.59
N ALA A 52 -23.42 -0.51 -3.57
CA ALA A 52 -23.79 -0.95 -2.22
C ALA A 52 -25.17 -1.62 -2.16
N LYS A 53 -26.15 -1.22 -2.99
CA LYS A 53 -27.51 -1.80 -3.00
C LYS A 53 -27.53 -3.28 -3.37
N THR A 54 -26.58 -3.72 -4.17
CA THR A 54 -26.48 -5.13 -4.64
C THR A 54 -25.33 -5.89 -3.99
N SER A 55 -24.61 -5.26 -3.08
CA SER A 55 -23.47 -5.89 -2.38
C SER A 55 -23.95 -6.93 -1.37
N PRO A 56 -23.36 -8.15 -1.35
CA PRO A 56 -23.64 -9.15 -0.32
C PRO A 56 -23.05 -8.77 1.04
N ILE A 57 -22.14 -7.78 1.09
CA ILE A 57 -21.50 -7.27 2.29
C ILE A 57 -21.98 -5.85 2.52
N PRO A 58 -22.36 -5.45 3.76
CA PRO A 58 -22.72 -4.07 4.09
C PRO A 58 -21.64 -3.07 3.67
N VAL A 59 -22.02 -2.00 2.98
CA VAL A 59 -21.11 -0.96 2.48
C VAL A 59 -21.53 0.39 3.02
N ASP A 60 -20.60 1.08 3.66
CA ASP A 60 -20.75 2.48 4.08
C ASP A 60 -19.93 3.39 3.13
N VAL A 61 -20.45 4.57 2.88
CA VAL A 61 -19.74 5.62 2.11
C VAL A 61 -19.50 6.81 3.04
N VAL A 62 -18.23 7.16 3.20
CA VAL A 62 -17.80 8.40 3.87
C VAL A 62 -17.38 9.37 2.77
N THR A 63 -18.04 10.52 2.67
CA THR A 63 -17.70 11.54 1.67
C THR A 63 -17.11 12.76 2.38
N HIS A 64 -15.92 13.18 1.97
CA HIS A 64 -15.31 14.42 2.41
C HIS A 64 -15.82 15.59 1.54
N GLU A 65 -15.95 16.76 2.13
CA GLU A 65 -16.37 18.00 1.42
C GLU A 65 -15.32 18.47 0.39
N LYS A 66 -14.05 18.11 0.61
CA LYS A 66 -12.92 18.40 -0.26
C LYS A 66 -11.84 17.36 -0.09
N GLN A 67 -10.84 17.34 -0.96
CA GLN A 67 -9.70 16.47 -0.82
C GLN A 67 -8.88 16.80 0.44
N TRP A 68 -8.80 15.84 1.37
CA TRP A 68 -8.00 15.92 2.60
C TRP A 68 -6.69 15.13 2.49
N GLY A 69 -6.60 14.21 1.54
CA GLY A 69 -5.45 13.36 1.30
C GLY A 69 -5.56 11.98 1.96
N GLN A 70 -4.69 11.10 1.52
CA GLN A 70 -4.77 9.67 1.86
C GLN A 70 -4.64 9.38 3.37
N PRO A 71 -3.74 10.04 4.15
CA PRO A 71 -3.65 9.83 5.60
C PRO A 71 -4.96 10.10 6.33
N GLU A 72 -5.62 11.23 6.03
CA GLU A 72 -6.91 11.57 6.64
C GLU A 72 -8.03 10.65 6.19
N SER A 73 -8.06 10.28 4.91
CA SER A 73 -9.05 9.33 4.38
C SER A 73 -8.94 7.98 5.07
N ARG A 74 -7.71 7.44 5.25
CA ARG A 74 -7.48 6.21 6.02
C ARG A 74 -8.00 6.33 7.45
N MET A 75 -7.68 7.43 8.14
CA MET A 75 -8.13 7.64 9.52
C MET A 75 -9.64 7.86 9.62
N SER A 76 -10.29 8.47 8.63
CA SER A 76 -11.75 8.58 8.56
C SER A 76 -12.41 7.21 8.46
N GLY A 77 -11.84 6.31 7.65
CA GLY A 77 -12.28 4.92 7.56
C GLY A 77 -12.09 4.16 8.88
N VAL A 78 -10.93 4.28 9.53
CA VAL A 78 -10.64 3.64 10.81
C VAL A 78 -11.66 4.03 11.90
N LYS A 79 -12.11 5.29 11.93
CA LYS A 79 -13.15 5.76 12.86
C LYS A 79 -14.51 5.05 12.65
N LYS A 80 -14.77 4.55 11.44
CA LYS A 80 -16.01 3.81 11.10
C LYS A 80 -15.89 2.31 11.34
N ALA A 81 -14.68 1.76 11.39
CA ALA A 81 -14.46 0.35 11.62
C ALA A 81 -14.81 -0.06 13.05
N THR A 82 -15.65 -1.08 13.19
CA THR A 82 -16.06 -1.64 14.49
C THR A 82 -15.52 -3.04 14.73
N THR A 83 -14.99 -3.69 13.70
CA THR A 83 -14.44 -5.05 13.74
C THR A 83 -13.09 -5.10 14.44
N GLU A 84 -12.64 -6.29 14.81
CA GLU A 84 -11.32 -6.52 15.42
C GLU A 84 -10.16 -6.16 14.47
N TRP A 85 -10.35 -6.44 13.18
CA TRP A 85 -9.34 -6.21 12.16
C TRP A 85 -9.83 -5.21 11.12
N VAL A 86 -8.88 -4.44 10.61
CA VAL A 86 -9.04 -3.48 9.52
C VAL A 86 -8.13 -3.92 8.37
N MET A 87 -8.69 -4.06 7.17
CA MET A 87 -7.95 -4.32 5.95
C MET A 87 -7.96 -3.05 5.10
N PHE A 88 -6.80 -2.49 4.80
CA PHE A 88 -6.75 -1.44 3.80
C PHE A 88 -6.79 -2.03 2.40
N GLY A 89 -7.70 -1.53 1.59
CA GLY A 89 -7.76 -1.72 0.15
C GLY A 89 -7.41 -0.43 -0.58
N GLU A 90 -7.30 -0.51 -1.89
CA GLU A 90 -7.13 0.63 -2.80
C GLU A 90 -8.05 0.49 -4.01
N ASP A 91 -8.39 1.60 -4.64
CA ASP A 91 -9.33 1.64 -5.76
C ASP A 91 -8.77 1.07 -7.08
N ASP A 92 -7.52 0.63 -7.09
CA ASP A 92 -6.85 -0.02 -8.22
C ASP A 92 -6.11 -1.31 -7.83
N VAL A 93 -6.49 -1.92 -6.70
CA VAL A 93 -5.90 -3.19 -6.25
C VAL A 93 -6.96 -4.27 -6.20
N TRP A 94 -6.71 -5.38 -6.88
CA TRP A 94 -7.51 -6.60 -6.85
C TRP A 94 -6.94 -7.56 -5.81
N LEU A 95 -7.78 -8.09 -4.93
CA LEU A 95 -7.37 -9.09 -3.93
C LEU A 95 -7.58 -10.52 -4.46
N ALA A 96 -6.61 -11.41 -4.23
CA ALA A 96 -6.84 -12.85 -4.44
C ALA A 96 -7.94 -13.35 -3.48
N PRO A 97 -8.76 -14.36 -3.87
CA PRO A 97 -9.90 -14.80 -3.07
C PRO A 97 -9.55 -15.26 -1.64
N ASP A 98 -8.33 -15.72 -1.43
CA ASP A 98 -7.79 -16.18 -0.15
C ASP A 98 -7.05 -15.08 0.65
N TYR A 99 -6.95 -13.85 0.12
CA TYR A 99 -6.09 -12.81 0.68
C TYR A 99 -6.41 -12.53 2.16
N CYS A 100 -7.64 -12.20 2.47
CA CYS A 100 -8.05 -11.88 3.84
C CYS A 100 -7.94 -13.07 4.79
N SER A 101 -8.41 -14.26 4.39
CA SER A 101 -8.38 -15.46 5.22
C SER A 101 -6.97 -15.95 5.51
N THR A 102 -6.07 -15.92 4.53
CA THR A 102 -4.66 -16.27 4.68
C THR A 102 -3.97 -15.32 5.64
N LEU A 103 -4.12 -14.00 5.44
CA LEU A 103 -3.53 -13.02 6.35
C LEU A 103 -4.04 -13.16 7.78
N LEU A 104 -5.34 -13.38 7.95
CA LEU A 104 -5.94 -13.55 9.27
C LEU A 104 -5.44 -14.80 9.99
N ARG A 105 -5.32 -15.92 9.28
CA ARG A 105 -4.74 -17.16 9.82
C ARG A 105 -3.29 -16.95 10.25
N GLU A 106 -2.45 -16.41 9.38
CA GLU A 106 -1.04 -16.21 9.66
C GLU A 106 -0.79 -15.14 10.73
N ALA A 107 -1.64 -14.10 10.82
CA ALA A 107 -1.58 -13.14 11.91
C ALA A 107 -1.83 -13.80 13.27
N LYS A 108 -2.77 -14.75 13.34
CA LYS A 108 -3.03 -15.52 14.59
C LYS A 108 -1.86 -16.46 14.93
N GLU A 109 -1.31 -17.16 13.94
CA GLU A 109 -0.20 -18.11 14.13
C GLU A 109 1.08 -17.40 14.61
N THR A 110 1.39 -16.21 14.08
CA THR A 110 2.60 -15.44 14.42
C THR A 110 2.40 -14.47 15.57
N GLY A 111 1.15 -14.19 15.94
CA GLY A 111 0.79 -13.09 16.84
C GLY A 111 1.07 -11.71 16.22
N ALA A 112 1.04 -11.61 14.90
CA ALA A 112 1.18 -10.34 14.21
C ALA A 112 0.05 -9.38 14.57
N SER A 113 0.38 -8.11 14.70
CA SER A 113 -0.61 -7.02 14.80
C SER A 113 -0.89 -6.40 13.44
N ILE A 114 0.02 -6.57 12.50
CA ILE A 114 -0.02 -6.03 11.15
C ILE A 114 0.61 -7.07 10.21
N ILE A 115 -0.06 -7.38 9.11
CA ILE A 115 0.47 -8.32 8.12
C ILE A 115 -0.02 -7.95 6.71
N ALA A 116 0.86 -8.11 5.71
CA ALA A 116 0.51 -7.97 4.30
C ALA A 116 1.04 -9.15 3.49
N GLY A 117 0.31 -9.50 2.44
CA GLY A 117 0.70 -10.46 1.43
C GLY A 117 1.63 -9.84 0.38
N ARG A 118 1.84 -10.55 -0.72
CA ARG A 118 2.56 -10.02 -1.88
C ARG A 118 1.70 -8.98 -2.61
N ILE A 119 2.37 -8.04 -3.27
CA ILE A 119 1.74 -7.16 -4.25
C ILE A 119 2.50 -7.25 -5.57
N VAL A 120 1.79 -7.56 -6.64
CA VAL A 120 2.34 -7.66 -8.00
C VAL A 120 1.62 -6.71 -8.93
N THR A 121 2.28 -6.25 -9.96
CA THR A 121 1.67 -5.35 -10.94
C THR A 121 1.04 -6.17 -12.06
N ALA A 122 -0.26 -5.99 -12.31
CA ALA A 122 -1.02 -6.66 -13.36
C ALA A 122 -1.57 -5.67 -14.37
N ARG A 123 -1.83 -6.13 -15.60
CA ARG A 123 -2.37 -5.29 -16.70
C ARG A 123 -3.89 -5.34 -16.81
N VAL A 124 -4.49 -6.45 -16.42
CA VAL A 124 -5.92 -6.72 -16.59
C VAL A 124 -6.52 -7.23 -15.27
N PRO A 125 -7.70 -6.74 -14.86
CA PRO A 125 -8.39 -7.29 -13.71
C PRO A 125 -8.97 -8.68 -14.03
N GLY A 126 -8.81 -9.63 -13.10
CA GLY A 126 -9.51 -10.92 -13.12
C GLY A 126 -8.76 -12.10 -13.75
N GLU A 127 -7.73 -11.87 -14.56
CA GLU A 127 -6.86 -12.91 -15.10
C GLU A 127 -5.45 -12.76 -14.52
N PHE A 128 -5.10 -13.63 -13.58
CA PHE A 128 -3.88 -13.50 -12.77
C PHE A 128 -2.97 -14.71 -12.91
N ASP A 129 -2.67 -15.09 -14.15
CA ASP A 129 -1.54 -15.96 -14.43
C ASP A 129 -0.23 -15.17 -14.51
N GLU A 130 0.90 -15.84 -14.56
CA GLU A 130 2.21 -15.17 -14.64
C GLU A 130 2.38 -14.33 -15.92
N SER A 131 1.62 -14.58 -16.99
CA SER A 131 1.66 -13.83 -18.25
C SER A 131 1.05 -12.42 -18.11
N CYS A 132 0.17 -12.20 -17.13
CA CYS A 132 -0.45 -10.92 -16.84
C CYS A 132 0.45 -9.98 -16.02
N LEU A 133 1.54 -10.48 -15.45
CA LEU A 133 2.45 -9.69 -14.64
C LEU A 133 3.30 -8.75 -15.49
N VAL A 134 3.47 -7.53 -15.03
CA VAL A 134 4.34 -6.52 -15.69
C VAL A 134 5.81 -6.82 -15.40
N ASP A 135 6.11 -7.18 -14.15
CA ASP A 135 7.43 -7.54 -13.67
C ASP A 135 7.32 -8.89 -12.94
N PRO A 136 7.67 -10.02 -13.59
CA PRO A 136 7.64 -11.30 -12.92
C PRO A 136 8.62 -11.32 -11.75
N PRO A 137 8.26 -11.94 -10.62
CA PRO A 137 9.10 -11.98 -9.44
C PRO A 137 10.39 -12.77 -9.73
N SER A 138 11.52 -12.24 -9.28
CA SER A 138 12.78 -12.96 -9.28
C SER A 138 12.87 -13.85 -8.03
N PRO A 139 13.46 -15.07 -8.10
CA PRO A 139 13.63 -15.89 -6.93
C PRO A 139 14.57 -15.22 -5.92
N LEU A 140 14.11 -15.10 -4.67
CA LEU A 140 14.94 -14.64 -3.56
C LEU A 140 15.82 -15.78 -3.04
N ARG A 141 17.04 -15.45 -2.67
CA ARG A 141 17.96 -16.37 -2.01
C ARG A 141 17.63 -16.60 -0.55
N ASN A 142 17.09 -15.55 0.10
CA ASN A 142 16.64 -15.60 1.50
C ASN A 142 15.61 -14.51 1.79
N ALA A 143 14.87 -14.64 2.90
CA ALA A 143 13.84 -13.70 3.32
C ALA A 143 14.36 -12.29 3.64
N ASN A 144 15.64 -12.16 3.99
CA ASN A 144 16.25 -10.86 4.32
C ASN A 144 16.45 -9.97 3.06
N GLU A 145 16.34 -10.55 1.86
CA GLU A 145 16.44 -9.80 0.60
C GLU A 145 15.14 -9.07 0.24
N VAL A 146 14.04 -9.29 0.98
CA VAL A 146 12.77 -8.57 0.75
C VAL A 146 12.92 -7.09 1.02
N PHE A 147 13.67 -6.71 2.07
CA PHE A 147 13.77 -5.34 2.54
C PHE A 147 15.19 -4.80 2.43
N ASP A 148 15.36 -3.70 1.68
CA ASP A 148 16.61 -2.95 1.64
C ASP A 148 16.44 -1.62 2.38
N LEU A 149 16.95 -1.56 3.61
CA LEU A 149 16.90 -0.35 4.43
C LEU A 149 17.89 0.73 3.99
N ASP A 150 18.89 0.40 3.17
CA ASP A 150 19.83 1.37 2.62
C ASP A 150 19.23 2.17 1.45
N SER A 151 18.24 1.61 0.76
CA SER A 151 17.44 2.29 -0.26
C SER A 151 16.00 2.56 0.17
N MET A 152 15.57 2.00 1.31
CA MET A 152 14.17 1.96 1.74
C MET A 152 13.25 1.40 0.63
N ASP A 153 13.75 0.42 -0.11
CA ASP A 153 13.01 -0.32 -1.10
C ASP A 153 12.63 -1.71 -0.56
N ALA A 154 11.57 -2.27 -1.10
CA ALA A 154 11.14 -3.62 -0.77
C ALA A 154 10.66 -4.37 -2.01
N ARG A 155 10.91 -5.67 -2.03
CA ARG A 155 10.54 -6.59 -3.11
C ARG A 155 9.26 -7.31 -2.75
N PHE A 156 8.15 -6.57 -2.66
CA PHE A 156 6.86 -7.11 -2.25
C PHE A 156 6.22 -8.07 -3.26
N ALA A 157 6.75 -8.16 -4.47
CA ALA A 157 6.32 -9.16 -5.46
C ALA A 157 6.89 -10.57 -5.19
N GLU A 158 7.97 -10.65 -4.43
CA GLU A 158 8.76 -11.86 -4.26
C GLU A 158 8.07 -12.89 -3.36
N ARG A 159 8.37 -14.17 -3.62
CA ARG A 159 7.87 -15.28 -2.81
C ARG A 159 8.83 -15.55 -1.66
N VAL A 160 8.32 -15.51 -0.43
CA VAL A 160 9.01 -15.99 0.77
C VAL A 160 8.26 -17.18 1.35
N SER A 161 8.98 -18.09 1.99
CA SER A 161 8.40 -19.26 2.65
C SER A 161 7.81 -18.84 4.02
N GLY A 162 6.52 -18.50 4.03
CA GLY A 162 5.80 -18.11 5.25
C GLY A 162 6.04 -16.66 5.70
N PRO A 163 5.42 -16.28 6.83
CA PRO A 163 5.49 -14.92 7.34
C PRO A 163 6.88 -14.57 7.89
N VAL A 164 7.40 -13.40 7.51
CA VAL A 164 8.67 -12.84 7.99
C VAL A 164 8.45 -11.50 8.66
N PRO A 165 9.18 -11.16 9.76
CA PRO A 165 9.14 -9.84 10.35
C PRO A 165 9.55 -8.76 9.34
N ALA A 166 8.80 -7.65 9.32
CA ALA A 166 8.98 -6.59 8.34
C ALA A 166 9.21 -5.23 9.02
N PRO A 167 10.18 -4.42 8.58
CA PRO A 167 10.35 -3.05 9.08
C PRO A 167 9.22 -2.14 8.60
N TYR A 168 8.69 -2.40 7.42
CA TYR A 168 7.54 -1.75 6.79
C TYR A 168 6.96 -2.67 5.72
N ILE A 169 5.72 -2.41 5.31
CA ILE A 169 5.03 -3.15 4.24
C ILE A 169 4.33 -2.16 3.30
N HIS A 170 3.66 -2.64 2.29
CA HIS A 170 2.82 -1.82 1.40
C HIS A 170 1.45 -1.53 2.02
N SER A 171 0.66 -0.68 1.35
CA SER A 171 -0.63 -0.17 1.82
C SER A 171 -1.70 -1.24 2.06
N ILE A 172 -1.69 -2.35 1.30
CA ILE A 172 -2.71 -3.39 1.35
C ILE A 172 -2.40 -4.35 2.50
N ALA A 173 -2.80 -3.97 3.69
CA ALA A 173 -2.44 -4.65 4.92
C ALA A 173 -3.63 -4.93 5.83
N LEU A 174 -3.60 -6.08 6.48
CA LEU A 174 -4.49 -6.43 7.58
C LEU A 174 -3.88 -5.92 8.89
N ILE A 175 -4.60 -5.07 9.61
CA ILE A 175 -4.13 -4.39 10.82
C ILE A 175 -5.12 -4.62 11.94
N ARG A 176 -4.64 -5.07 13.10
CA ARG A 176 -5.47 -5.17 14.30
C ARG A 176 -5.85 -3.76 14.77
N ARG A 177 -7.15 -3.54 14.97
CA ARG A 177 -7.71 -2.19 15.20
C ARG A 177 -7.12 -1.48 16.42
N ASP A 178 -6.67 -2.21 17.45
CA ASP A 178 -6.05 -1.62 18.64
C ASP A 178 -4.71 -0.91 18.36
N VAL A 179 -4.03 -1.22 17.23
CA VAL A 179 -2.82 -0.50 16.80
C VAL A 179 -3.11 0.99 16.63
N PHE A 180 -4.31 1.35 16.13
CA PHE A 180 -4.68 2.76 15.89
C PHE A 180 -4.92 3.58 17.16
N SER A 181 -4.99 2.93 18.33
CA SER A 181 -4.98 3.63 19.62
C SER A 181 -3.60 4.19 19.99
N LYS A 182 -2.53 3.60 19.45
CA LYS A 182 -1.13 3.94 19.72
C LYS A 182 -0.47 4.72 18.60
N VAL A 183 -0.85 4.42 17.34
CA VAL A 183 -0.23 4.99 16.14
C VAL A 183 -1.32 5.45 15.17
N LYS A 184 -1.09 6.58 14.54
CA LYS A 184 -1.97 7.13 13.49
C LYS A 184 -1.16 7.45 12.25
N PHE A 185 -1.82 7.47 11.09
CA PHE A 185 -1.20 8.01 9.88
C PHE A 185 -0.89 9.49 10.08
N ASP A 186 0.31 9.89 9.68
CA ASP A 186 0.79 11.26 9.87
C ASP A 186 0.28 12.16 8.72
N THR A 187 -0.59 13.12 9.07
CA THR A 187 -1.21 14.04 8.12
C THR A 187 -0.25 15.08 7.55
N TRP A 188 0.99 15.12 8.02
CA TRP A 188 2.05 15.93 7.43
C TRP A 188 2.32 15.52 5.97
N TYR A 189 2.15 14.24 5.63
CA TYR A 189 2.33 13.75 4.28
C TYR A 189 1.21 14.26 3.37
N SER A 190 1.54 15.21 2.49
CA SER A 190 0.63 15.84 1.54
C SER A 190 1.11 15.65 0.10
N GLY A 191 0.27 16.01 -0.86
CA GLY A 191 0.55 15.85 -2.27
C GLY A 191 0.36 14.40 -2.72
N ASN A 192 1.44 13.70 -3.06
CA ASN A 192 1.37 12.29 -3.48
C ASN A 192 1.42 11.28 -2.32
N SER A 193 1.40 11.73 -1.09
CA SER A 193 1.49 10.92 0.15
C SER A 193 2.66 9.94 0.21
N TRP A 194 3.68 10.12 -0.62
CA TRP A 194 4.86 9.24 -0.67
C TRP A 194 5.45 9.04 0.72
N ARG A 195 5.67 7.78 1.13
CA ARG A 195 6.21 7.33 2.43
C ARG A 195 5.23 7.39 3.62
N GLU A 196 3.98 7.71 3.45
CA GLU A 196 3.03 7.76 4.58
C GLU A 196 2.85 6.39 5.24
N GLU A 197 2.74 5.32 4.43
CA GLU A 197 2.63 3.96 4.97
C GLU A 197 3.94 3.52 5.63
N THR A 198 5.08 3.83 5.00
CA THR A 198 6.40 3.51 5.59
C THR A 198 6.53 4.16 6.98
N ASP A 199 6.09 5.42 7.12
CA ASP A 199 6.06 6.15 8.40
C ASP A 199 5.19 5.45 9.43
N PHE A 200 3.98 5.09 9.04
CA PHE A 200 3.04 4.40 9.91
C PHE A 200 3.60 3.07 10.43
N TYR A 201 4.17 2.24 9.54
CA TYR A 201 4.70 0.93 9.96
C TYR A 201 5.96 1.04 10.81
N LEU A 202 6.86 1.98 10.52
CA LEU A 202 8.01 2.25 11.38
C LEU A 202 7.57 2.74 12.77
N ALA A 203 6.56 3.61 12.84
CA ALA A 203 5.98 4.06 14.10
C ALA A 203 5.30 2.90 14.87
N ALA A 204 4.57 2.04 14.16
CA ALA A 204 3.92 0.88 14.75
C ALA A 204 4.93 -0.11 15.33
N ASN A 205 5.99 -0.45 14.58
CA ASN A 205 7.11 -1.27 15.09
C ASN A 205 7.77 -0.63 16.32
N ALA A 206 8.04 0.67 16.27
CA ALA A 206 8.62 1.41 17.40
C ALA A 206 7.72 1.41 18.64
N ALA A 207 6.40 1.34 18.45
CA ALA A 207 5.39 1.22 19.51
C ALA A 207 5.15 -0.24 19.98
N GLY A 208 5.92 -1.21 19.46
CA GLY A 208 5.85 -2.62 19.84
C GLY A 208 4.82 -3.46 19.07
N ALA A 209 4.23 -2.95 17.99
CA ALA A 209 3.42 -3.76 17.10
C ALA A 209 4.29 -4.75 16.32
N LYS A 210 3.81 -5.97 16.12
CA LYS A 210 4.48 -6.98 15.32
C LYS A 210 4.03 -6.84 13.86
N VAL A 211 4.91 -6.38 12.99
CA VAL A 211 4.66 -6.21 11.56
C VAL A 211 5.28 -7.36 10.78
N TYR A 212 4.50 -7.99 9.89
CA TYR A 212 4.92 -9.15 9.10
C TYR A 212 4.58 -8.96 7.63
N PHE A 213 5.38 -9.58 6.77
CA PHE A 213 5.13 -9.78 5.35
C PHE A 213 5.08 -11.27 5.04
N THR A 214 4.19 -11.70 4.16
CA THR A 214 4.09 -13.12 3.76
C THR A 214 4.06 -13.30 2.24
N GLY A 215 4.64 -14.41 1.80
CA GLY A 215 4.57 -14.87 0.41
C GLY A 215 3.36 -15.74 0.08
N SER A 216 2.53 -16.09 1.08
CA SER A 216 1.49 -17.12 0.96
C SER A 216 0.25 -16.69 0.17
N THR A 217 0.01 -15.38 0.06
CA THR A 217 -1.09 -14.81 -0.71
C THR A 217 -0.65 -13.56 -1.47
N VAL A 218 -1.49 -13.07 -2.40
CA VAL A 218 -1.12 -12.00 -3.31
C VAL A 218 -2.29 -11.05 -3.59
N CYS A 219 -1.98 -9.77 -3.78
CA CYS A 219 -2.88 -8.80 -4.40
C CYS A 219 -2.23 -8.21 -5.67
N PHE A 220 -3.07 -7.66 -6.54
CA PHE A 220 -2.67 -7.24 -7.89
C PHE A 220 -2.94 -5.76 -8.06
N HIS A 221 -1.88 -4.96 -8.14
CA HIS A 221 -1.98 -3.54 -8.44
C HIS A 221 -2.17 -3.35 -9.95
N LEU A 222 -3.34 -2.88 -10.36
CA LEU A 222 -3.68 -2.70 -11.77
C LEU A 222 -2.95 -1.48 -12.34
N ARG A 223 -2.26 -1.69 -13.46
CA ARG A 223 -1.67 -0.61 -14.26
C ARG A 223 -2.32 -0.55 -15.62
N GLY A 224 -2.53 0.65 -16.13
CA GLY A 224 -3.06 0.87 -17.45
C GLY A 224 -4.00 2.08 -17.53
N PRO A 225 -4.79 2.20 -18.61
CA PRO A 225 -5.70 3.32 -18.79
C PRO A 225 -6.72 3.49 -17.66
N ILE A 226 -7.18 2.39 -17.05
CA ILE A 226 -8.17 2.39 -15.97
C ILE A 226 -7.63 3.11 -14.74
N SER A 227 -6.38 2.87 -14.36
CA SER A 227 -5.74 3.50 -13.21
C SER A 227 -5.02 4.81 -13.55
N ALA A 228 -5.04 5.24 -14.82
CA ALA A 228 -4.27 6.39 -15.29
C ALA A 228 -4.87 7.75 -14.92
N ILE A 229 -6.15 7.81 -14.54
CA ILE A 229 -6.89 9.04 -14.25
C ILE A 229 -7.21 9.11 -12.75
N GLY A 230 -7.22 10.31 -12.20
CA GLY A 230 -7.56 10.56 -10.78
C GLY A 230 -6.44 10.22 -9.80
N GLY A 231 -6.80 10.10 -8.52
CA GLY A 231 -5.86 9.87 -7.42
C GLY A 231 -4.97 11.09 -7.12
N GLN A 232 -3.96 10.89 -6.28
CA GLN A 232 -3.02 11.94 -5.88
C GLN A 232 -1.85 12.08 -6.88
N ARG A 233 -2.16 12.30 -8.15
CA ARG A 233 -1.14 12.40 -9.20
C ARG A 233 -0.59 13.82 -9.27
N VAL A 234 0.73 13.88 -9.43
CA VAL A 234 1.48 15.13 -9.60
C VAL A 234 2.43 15.00 -10.80
N ASN A 235 2.85 16.13 -11.37
CA ASN A 235 3.86 16.09 -12.43
C ASN A 235 5.19 15.52 -11.91
N ARG A 236 6.06 15.08 -12.82
CA ARG A 236 7.31 14.38 -12.47
C ARG A 236 8.24 15.20 -11.57
N LEU A 237 8.41 16.49 -11.83
CA LEU A 237 9.31 17.33 -11.04
C LEU A 237 8.77 17.49 -9.61
N TRP A 238 7.47 17.71 -9.49
CA TRP A 238 6.80 17.80 -8.20
C TRP A 238 6.84 16.47 -7.45
N PHE A 239 6.70 15.34 -8.16
CA PHE A 239 6.86 14.01 -7.57
C PHE A 239 8.26 13.82 -6.97
N GLU A 240 9.32 14.17 -7.69
CA GLU A 240 10.70 14.03 -7.20
C GLU A 240 10.97 14.95 -5.99
N TYR A 241 10.44 16.17 -6.01
CA TYR A 241 10.51 17.07 -4.85
C TYR A 241 9.81 16.47 -3.63
N LEU A 242 8.57 15.99 -3.79
CA LEU A 242 7.82 15.36 -2.71
C LEU A 242 8.49 14.07 -2.21
N ALA A 243 9.02 13.25 -3.10
CA ALA A 243 9.75 12.05 -2.72
C ALA A 243 10.99 12.38 -1.86
N TRP A 244 11.73 13.41 -2.23
CA TRP A 244 12.86 13.91 -1.43
C TRP A 244 12.40 14.49 -0.08
N ARG A 245 11.43 15.39 -0.10
CA ARG A 245 10.89 16.07 1.08
C ARG A 245 10.37 15.06 2.11
N ASN A 246 9.54 14.13 1.65
CA ASN A 246 8.88 13.16 2.49
C ASN A 246 9.88 12.12 3.04
N THR A 247 10.82 11.66 2.21
CA THR A 247 11.88 10.74 2.67
C THR A 247 12.80 11.39 3.72
N ARG A 248 13.14 12.69 3.55
CA ARG A 248 13.90 13.43 4.55
C ARG A 248 13.14 13.55 5.87
N TYR A 249 11.85 13.85 5.82
CA TYR A 249 11.00 13.91 7.01
C TYR A 249 10.95 12.56 7.72
N LEU A 250 10.66 11.47 6.97
CA LEU A 250 10.66 10.10 7.47
C LEU A 250 11.96 9.77 8.20
N MET A 251 13.10 10.01 7.55
CA MET A 251 14.40 9.66 8.12
C MET A 251 14.72 10.46 9.37
N ASN A 252 14.41 11.76 9.40
CA ASN A 252 14.62 12.56 10.61
C ASN A 252 13.74 12.07 11.78
N LYS A 253 12.49 11.71 11.51
CA LYS A 253 11.53 11.22 12.51
C LYS A 253 11.93 9.87 13.09
N HIS A 254 12.32 8.92 12.24
CA HIS A 254 12.57 7.53 12.63
C HIS A 254 14.03 7.17 12.81
N TRP A 255 14.97 8.08 12.60
CA TRP A 255 16.40 7.78 12.64
C TRP A 255 16.87 7.13 13.95
N PRO A 256 16.45 7.58 15.15
CA PRO A 256 16.84 6.93 16.41
C PRO A 256 16.36 5.48 16.49
N TYR A 257 15.15 5.19 16.01
CA TYR A 257 14.60 3.85 15.95
C TYR A 257 15.38 2.97 14.97
N LEU A 258 15.57 3.44 13.73
CA LEU A 258 16.28 2.72 12.67
C LEU A 258 17.71 2.37 13.05
N LYS A 259 18.43 3.29 13.73
CA LYS A 259 19.75 2.99 14.27
C LYS A 259 19.72 1.87 15.33
N ARG A 260 18.80 1.96 16.27
CA ARG A 260 18.72 1.03 17.39
C ARG A 260 18.23 -0.36 16.95
N ALA A 261 17.17 -0.41 16.15
CA ALA A 261 16.50 -1.65 15.76
C ALA A 261 17.12 -2.35 14.55
N HIS A 262 17.69 -1.58 13.62
CA HIS A 262 18.17 -2.10 12.32
C HIS A 262 19.65 -1.80 12.05
N GLY A 263 20.37 -1.18 12.99
CA GLY A 263 21.81 -0.96 12.89
C GLY A 263 22.24 0.04 11.82
N LEU A 264 21.35 0.95 11.36
CA LEU A 264 21.71 1.96 10.36
C LEU A 264 22.82 2.87 10.90
N ARG A 265 23.82 3.18 10.05
CA ARG A 265 24.99 3.98 10.42
C ARG A 265 24.94 5.38 9.84
N GLY A 266 25.65 6.31 10.48
CA GLY A 266 25.77 7.70 10.03
C GLY A 266 24.64 8.60 10.55
N THR A 267 24.17 9.53 9.73
CA THR A 267 23.13 10.51 10.06
C THR A 267 21.93 10.40 9.11
N ALA A 268 20.75 10.82 9.55
CA ALA A 268 19.54 10.89 8.72
C ALA A 268 19.77 11.72 7.45
N THR A 269 20.44 12.85 7.58
CA THR A 269 20.77 13.73 6.44
C THR A 269 21.71 13.04 5.45
N GLY A 270 22.80 12.42 5.93
CA GLY A 270 23.75 11.71 5.08
C GLY A 270 23.10 10.53 4.35
N TRP A 271 22.19 9.81 5.01
CA TRP A 271 21.41 8.75 4.40
C TRP A 271 20.46 9.29 3.31
N THR A 272 19.73 10.38 3.60
CA THR A 272 18.80 11.00 2.65
C THR A 272 19.50 11.50 1.39
N ILE A 273 20.70 12.09 1.52
CA ILE A 273 21.50 12.52 0.38
C ILE A 273 21.91 11.31 -0.47
N ARG A 274 22.42 10.24 0.14
CA ARG A 274 22.80 9.00 -0.59
C ARG A 274 21.61 8.39 -1.31
N TYR A 275 20.45 8.30 -0.66
CA TYR A 275 19.21 7.82 -1.26
C TYR A 275 18.85 8.61 -2.51
N TYR A 276 18.85 9.94 -2.41
CA TYR A 276 18.52 10.81 -3.53
C TYR A 276 19.49 10.65 -4.72
N LEU A 277 20.78 10.62 -4.45
CA LEU A 277 21.80 10.43 -5.48
C LEU A 277 21.65 9.08 -6.20
N ARG A 278 21.42 7.98 -5.45
CA ARG A 278 21.16 6.65 -6.04
C ARG A 278 19.91 6.69 -6.92
N ARG A 279 18.83 7.28 -6.43
CA ARG A 279 17.58 7.41 -7.16
C ARG A 279 17.74 8.16 -8.48
N GLN A 280 18.51 9.26 -8.51
CA GLN A 280 18.80 9.99 -9.73
C GLN A 280 19.67 9.17 -10.70
N ALA A 281 20.70 8.49 -10.20
CA ALA A 281 21.54 7.61 -11.01
C ALA A 281 20.74 6.48 -11.67
N ASP A 282 19.79 5.86 -10.96
CA ASP A 282 18.93 4.81 -11.50
C ASP A 282 17.95 5.34 -12.54
N GLN A 283 17.44 6.56 -12.37
CA GLN A 283 16.62 7.22 -13.41
C GLN A 283 17.41 7.47 -14.69
N ILE A 284 18.64 7.96 -14.57
CA ILE A 284 19.53 8.21 -15.74
C ILE A 284 19.78 6.89 -16.47
N LYS A 285 20.09 5.81 -15.75
CA LYS A 285 20.30 4.48 -16.35
C LYS A 285 19.06 3.99 -17.11
N ARG A 286 17.85 4.13 -16.52
CA ARG A 286 16.58 3.75 -17.18
C ARG A 286 16.34 4.54 -18.46
N ILE A 287 16.60 5.84 -18.47
CA ILE A 287 16.47 6.70 -19.67
C ILE A 287 17.47 6.25 -20.75
N ALA A 288 18.73 6.00 -20.39
CA ALA A 288 19.74 5.52 -21.31
C ALA A 288 19.35 4.16 -21.94
N GLN A 289 18.83 3.23 -21.13
CA GLN A 289 18.38 1.91 -21.61
C GLN A 289 17.13 1.98 -22.48
N SER A 290 16.17 2.88 -22.21
CA SER A 290 14.98 3.06 -23.04
C SER A 290 15.32 3.72 -24.40
N GLY A 291 16.26 4.66 -24.42
CA GLY A 291 16.78 5.25 -25.67
C GLY A 291 17.48 4.23 -26.57
N PHE A 292 18.18 3.24 -25.97
CA PHE A 292 18.85 2.16 -26.73
C PHE A 292 17.88 1.17 -27.37
N ARG A 293 16.74 0.88 -26.71
CA ARG A 293 15.69 -0.01 -27.25
C ARG A 293 14.91 0.62 -28.43
N SER A 294 14.79 1.93 -28.47
CA SER A 294 14.12 2.66 -29.55
C SER A 294 14.98 2.77 -30.83
N THR A 295 16.29 2.61 -30.73
CA THR A 295 17.23 2.74 -31.86
C THR A 295 17.60 1.41 -32.52
N TYR A 296 17.23 0.25 -31.95
CA TYR A 296 17.55 -1.08 -32.46
C TYR A 296 16.34 -1.99 -32.68
N GLY A 297 15.11 -1.43 -32.68
CA GLY A 297 13.86 -2.14 -32.92
C GLY A 297 13.11 -1.49 -34.11
N SER A 298 13.70 -1.55 -35.27
CA SER A 298 13.00 -1.30 -36.55
C SER A 298 13.16 -2.54 -37.42
#